data_24709a240c7ccc68b0ebfc26f643fcb6
#
_entry.id   24709a240c7ccc68b0ebfc26f643fcb6
#
_cell.length_a   1.000
_cell.length_b   1.000
_cell.length_c   1.000
_cell.angle_alpha   90.00
_cell.angle_beta   90.00
_cell.angle_gamma   90.00
#
_symmetry.space_group_name_H-M   'P 1'
#
loop_
_entity.id
_entity.type
_entity.pdbx_description
1 polymer ?
#
loop_
_entity_poly.entity_id
_entity_poly.type
_entity_poly.pdbx_seq_one_letter_code
_entity_poly.pdbx_strand_id
1 'polypeptide(L)'
;YDKFDICGLAGGSNLKIQKPLLWHLMTARETQSGVVSHGTKNKYLPSVFGDIGKETVLLDGLFLAFQPKTLIERNIKFDEKIKGFHHYDLKFSVDCFQAGLILGTVPIHVIHNSPGLRDFTKEYRDSEEYFYNELKRYARE
;
A
#
# COMPACT_ATOMS: atom_id res chain seq x y z
N TYR A 1 -11.98 3.04 13.90
CA TYR A 1 -11.32 4.16 13.22
C TYR A 1 -12.23 4.75 12.15
N ASP A 2 -13.18 5.54 12.60
CA ASP A 2 -14.19 6.20 11.75
C ASP A 2 -13.59 7.32 10.87
N LYS A 3 -12.28 7.55 10.99
CA LYS A 3 -11.56 8.58 10.26
C LYS A 3 -11.17 8.18 8.83
N PHE A 4 -10.94 6.87 8.60
CA PHE A 4 -10.42 6.37 7.33
C PHE A 4 -11.43 5.48 6.62
N ASP A 5 -11.58 5.66 5.32
CA ASP A 5 -12.38 4.79 4.46
C ASP A 5 -11.65 3.45 4.20
N ILE A 6 -10.31 3.53 4.10
CA ILE A 6 -9.42 2.38 3.91
C ILE A 6 -8.35 2.40 5.01
N CYS A 7 -8.25 1.31 5.75
CA CYS A 7 -7.27 1.13 6.82
C CYS A 7 -6.20 0.13 6.42
N GLY A 8 -4.94 0.44 6.73
CA GLY A 8 -3.79 -0.44 6.60
C GLY A 8 -2.86 -0.38 7.81
N LEU A 9 -1.75 -1.10 7.78
CA LEU A 9 -0.78 -1.13 8.88
C LEU A 9 0.51 -0.38 8.57
N ALA A 10 0.83 -0.21 7.30
CA ALA A 10 1.98 0.55 6.82
C ALA A 10 1.64 1.22 5.50
N GLY A 11 2.17 2.41 5.30
CA GLY A 11 1.94 3.17 4.09
C GLY A 11 2.66 4.52 4.11
N GLY A 12 2.36 5.35 3.14
CA GLY A 12 2.98 6.66 3.01
C GLY A 12 2.11 7.69 2.30
N SER A 13 2.38 8.94 2.60
CA SER A 13 1.75 10.11 1.96
C SER A 13 2.50 10.59 0.71
N ASN A 14 3.55 9.87 0.30
CA ASN A 14 4.32 10.18 -0.90
C ASN A 14 4.64 8.88 -1.66
N LEU A 15 4.67 8.96 -2.98
CA LEU A 15 4.91 7.84 -3.87
C LEU A 15 5.94 8.22 -4.94
N LYS A 16 6.99 7.41 -5.07
CA LYS A 16 7.96 7.52 -6.16
C LYS A 16 7.49 6.70 -7.36
N ILE A 17 7.13 7.39 -8.42
CA ILE A 17 6.54 6.80 -9.63
C ILE A 17 7.44 5.72 -10.25
N GLN A 18 8.77 5.91 -10.23
CA GLN A 18 9.73 4.98 -10.85
C GLN A 18 9.88 3.65 -10.11
N LYS A 19 9.69 3.66 -8.80
CA LYS A 19 9.84 2.48 -7.92
C LYS A 19 8.79 2.47 -6.81
N PRO A 20 7.52 2.33 -7.18
CA PRO A 20 6.42 2.48 -6.22
C PRO A 20 6.45 1.43 -5.09
N LEU A 21 6.82 0.18 -5.38
CA LEU A 21 6.89 -0.87 -4.38
C LEU A 21 7.96 -0.62 -3.30
N LEU A 22 8.98 0.16 -3.63
CA LEU A 22 10.05 0.52 -2.70
C LEU A 22 9.76 1.85 -1.97
N TRP A 23 8.50 2.20 -1.79
CA TRP A 23 8.08 3.46 -1.18
C TRP A 23 8.78 3.74 0.16
N HIS A 24 8.94 2.72 0.99
CA HIS A 24 9.59 2.80 2.31
C HIS A 24 11.11 3.05 2.25
N LEU A 25 11.76 2.79 1.10
CA LEU A 25 13.18 3.09 0.89
C LEU A 25 13.40 4.39 0.11
N MET A 26 12.41 4.78 -0.72
CA MET A 26 12.56 5.84 -1.71
C MET A 26 11.89 7.16 -1.29
N THR A 27 11.16 7.16 -0.19
CA THR A 27 10.49 8.37 0.33
C THR A 27 11.08 8.79 1.67
N ALA A 28 10.93 10.06 2.01
CA ALA A 28 11.38 10.59 3.29
C ALA A 28 10.57 9.94 4.45
N ARG A 29 11.25 9.65 5.55
CA ARG A 29 10.67 8.90 6.67
C ARG A 29 9.47 9.60 7.30
N GLU A 30 9.46 10.92 7.34
CA GLU A 30 8.36 11.75 7.83
C GLU A 30 7.07 11.61 7.01
N THR A 31 7.17 11.14 5.76
CA THR A 31 6.04 10.84 4.88
C THR A 31 5.50 9.41 5.05
N GLN A 32 6.15 8.62 5.90
CA GLN A 32 5.77 7.24 6.15
C GLN A 32 4.95 7.12 7.43
N SER A 33 4.16 6.05 7.53
CA SER A 33 3.26 5.79 8.65
C SER A 33 3.12 4.30 8.89
N GLY A 34 3.03 3.91 10.17
CA GLY A 34 2.70 2.55 10.55
C GLY A 34 3.82 1.75 11.19
N VAL A 35 3.45 0.60 11.74
CA VAL A 35 4.35 -0.37 12.39
C VAL A 35 3.92 -1.77 12.02
N VAL A 36 4.90 -2.59 11.60
CA VAL A 36 4.69 -4.01 11.29
C VAL A 36 5.80 -4.82 11.92
N SER A 37 5.46 -5.90 12.62
CA SER A 37 6.47 -6.85 13.12
C SER A 37 6.77 -7.89 12.03
N HIS A 38 8.05 -8.16 11.79
CA HIS A 38 8.51 -9.17 10.84
C HIS A 38 9.16 -10.35 11.54
N GLY A 39 8.82 -11.56 11.14
CA GLY A 39 9.38 -12.78 11.69
C GLY A 39 8.35 -13.86 11.93
N THR A 40 8.56 -14.65 12.97
CA THR A 40 7.68 -15.74 13.39
C THR A 40 7.05 -15.45 14.74
N LYS A 41 6.03 -16.21 15.12
CA LYS A 41 5.38 -16.10 16.44
C LYS A 41 6.37 -16.08 17.62
N ASN A 42 7.47 -16.80 17.50
CA ASN A 42 8.44 -16.94 18.60
C ASN A 42 9.63 -15.97 18.50
N LYS A 43 9.83 -15.34 17.33
CA LYS A 43 10.95 -14.42 17.11
C LYS A 43 10.56 -13.42 16.01
N TYR A 44 10.32 -12.20 16.41
CA TYR A 44 9.99 -11.11 15.49
C TYR A 44 10.61 -9.79 15.94
N LEU A 45 10.77 -8.88 15.00
CA LEU A 45 11.26 -7.52 15.23
C LEU A 45 10.28 -6.51 14.59
N PRO A 46 9.97 -5.40 15.27
CA PRO A 46 9.15 -4.36 14.71
C PRO A 46 9.92 -3.55 13.66
N SER A 47 9.27 -3.28 12.54
CA SER A 47 9.66 -2.25 11.57
C SER A 47 8.77 -1.04 11.78
N VAL A 48 9.35 0.04 12.24
CA VAL A 48 8.66 1.31 12.47
C VAL A 48 8.88 2.21 11.27
N PHE A 49 7.84 2.43 10.47
CA PHE A 49 7.87 3.34 9.32
C PHE A 49 7.67 4.79 9.78
N GLY A 50 6.73 4.99 10.68
CA GLY A 50 6.43 6.31 11.27
C GLY A 50 5.26 6.23 12.24
N ASP A 51 4.77 7.37 12.70
CA ASP A 51 3.62 7.44 13.60
C ASP A 51 2.38 6.81 12.95
N ILE A 52 1.64 6.05 13.75
CA ILE A 52 0.37 5.45 13.34
C ILE A 52 -0.75 6.51 13.35
N GLY A 53 -1.75 6.34 12.47
CA GLY A 53 -2.91 7.23 12.43
C GLY A 53 -2.77 8.42 11.50
N LYS A 54 -1.72 8.44 10.67
CA LYS A 54 -1.56 9.43 9.61
C LYS A 54 -2.35 9.04 8.36
N GLU A 55 -2.81 10.05 7.63
CA GLU A 55 -3.35 9.89 6.29
C GLU A 55 -2.25 9.49 5.31
N THR A 56 -2.60 8.63 4.37
CA THR A 56 -1.67 8.09 3.37
C THR A 56 -2.28 8.16 1.97
N VAL A 57 -1.46 8.07 0.94
CA VAL A 57 -1.90 7.90 -0.46
C VAL A 57 -1.72 6.47 -0.93
N LEU A 58 -0.95 5.69 -0.20
CA LEU A 58 -0.74 4.27 -0.44
C LEU A 58 -0.70 3.50 0.87
N LEU A 59 -1.11 2.24 0.82
CA LEU A 59 -1.06 1.27 1.91
C LEU A 59 -0.44 -0.04 1.40
N ASP A 60 0.37 -0.67 2.24
CA ASP A 60 0.93 -1.99 1.98
C ASP A 60 -0.16 -3.07 2.12
N GLY A 61 -0.21 -3.97 1.17
CA GLY A 61 -1.27 -4.99 1.03
C GLY A 61 -1.21 -6.14 2.02
N LEU A 62 -0.25 -6.13 2.96
CA LEU A 62 -0.22 -7.16 4.02
C LEU A 62 -1.51 -7.17 4.86
N PHE A 63 -2.17 -6.03 4.98
CA PHE A 63 -3.47 -5.88 5.62
C PHE A 63 -4.19 -4.66 5.05
N LEU A 64 -5.40 -4.87 4.56
CA LEU A 64 -6.29 -3.80 4.13
C LEU A 64 -7.69 -4.08 4.70
N ALA A 65 -8.28 -3.08 5.35
CA ALA A 65 -9.63 -3.15 5.88
C ALA A 65 -10.47 -1.98 5.37
N PHE A 66 -11.67 -2.26 4.90
CA PHE A 66 -12.61 -1.28 4.36
C PHE A 66 -14.03 -1.81 4.41
N GLN A 67 -15.00 -0.91 4.28
CA GLN A 67 -16.39 -1.30 4.10
C GLN A 67 -16.68 -1.56 2.61
N PRO A 68 -17.15 -2.75 2.21
CA PRO A 68 -17.42 -3.07 0.80
C PRO A 68 -18.35 -2.05 0.11
N LYS A 69 -19.34 -1.53 0.85
CA LYS A 69 -20.26 -0.51 0.36
C LYS A 69 -19.55 0.72 -0.19
N THR A 70 -18.51 1.21 0.50
CA THR A 70 -17.72 2.38 0.07
C THR A 70 -17.09 2.17 -1.30
N LEU A 71 -16.54 0.98 -1.56
CA LEU A 71 -15.93 0.63 -2.84
C LEU A 71 -16.98 0.46 -3.95
N ILE A 72 -18.11 -0.18 -3.63
CA ILE A 72 -19.21 -0.40 -4.59
C ILE A 72 -19.77 0.94 -5.07
N GLU A 73 -20.04 1.86 -4.15
CA GLU A 73 -20.59 3.19 -4.47
C GLU A 73 -19.63 4.03 -5.33
N ARG A 74 -18.32 3.80 -5.22
CA ARG A 74 -17.28 4.48 -6.01
C ARG A 74 -16.84 3.70 -7.25
N ASN A 75 -17.43 2.53 -7.48
CA ASN A 75 -17.04 1.60 -8.56
C ASN A 75 -15.54 1.26 -8.55
N ILE A 76 -14.97 1.08 -7.35
CA ILE A 76 -13.56 0.73 -7.15
C ILE A 76 -13.45 -0.76 -6.91
N LYS A 77 -12.47 -1.41 -7.54
CA LYS A 77 -12.08 -2.81 -7.35
C LYS A 77 -10.59 -3.00 -7.56
N PHE A 78 -10.06 -4.12 -7.10
CA PHE A 78 -8.69 -4.50 -7.45
C PHE A 78 -8.55 -4.65 -8.97
N ASP A 79 -7.47 -4.13 -9.52
CA ASP A 79 -7.21 -4.17 -10.96
C ASP A 79 -6.73 -5.56 -11.40
N GLU A 80 -7.59 -6.29 -12.09
CA GLU A 80 -7.32 -7.66 -12.56
C GLU A 80 -6.24 -7.74 -13.65
N LYS A 81 -5.79 -6.63 -14.20
CA LYS A 81 -4.65 -6.57 -15.13
C LYS A 81 -3.32 -6.76 -14.40
N ILE A 82 -3.25 -6.44 -13.11
CA ILE A 82 -2.09 -6.72 -12.28
C ILE A 82 -2.13 -8.19 -11.89
N LYS A 83 -1.15 -8.95 -12.37
CA LYS A 83 -1.00 -10.36 -12.04
C LYS A 83 0.06 -10.56 -10.96
N GLY A 84 -0.11 -11.61 -10.14
CA GLY A 84 0.82 -11.94 -9.05
C GLY A 84 0.56 -11.14 -7.77
N PHE A 85 1.59 -11.06 -6.92
CA PHE A 85 1.48 -10.55 -5.54
C PHE A 85 2.04 -9.14 -5.35
N HIS A 86 2.36 -8.42 -6.42
CA HIS A 86 3.01 -7.11 -6.31
C HIS A 86 2.21 -6.02 -7.01
N HIS A 87 2.27 -4.81 -6.48
CA HIS A 87 1.68 -3.59 -7.00
C HIS A 87 0.13 -3.50 -6.98
N TYR A 88 -0.59 -4.60 -6.72
CA TYR A 88 -2.05 -4.61 -6.66
C TYR A 88 -2.59 -3.70 -5.54
N ASP A 89 -1.92 -3.72 -4.41
CA ASP A 89 -2.21 -2.96 -3.21
C ASP A 89 -1.95 -1.46 -3.40
N LEU A 90 -0.82 -1.14 -4.01
CA LEU A 90 -0.45 0.25 -4.31
C LEU A 90 -1.37 0.84 -5.38
N LYS A 91 -1.67 0.06 -6.44
CA LYS A 91 -2.63 0.49 -7.47
C LYS A 91 -4.01 0.73 -6.88
N PHE A 92 -4.50 -0.21 -6.06
CA PHE A 92 -5.77 -0.08 -5.35
C PHE A 92 -5.79 1.15 -4.45
N SER A 93 -4.72 1.38 -3.68
CA SER A 93 -4.59 2.56 -2.81
C SER A 93 -4.68 3.86 -3.61
N VAL A 94 -3.95 3.96 -4.71
CA VAL A 94 -3.97 5.15 -5.57
C VAL A 94 -5.36 5.37 -6.17
N ASP A 95 -6.04 4.32 -6.63
CA ASP A 95 -7.40 4.42 -7.16
C ASP A 95 -8.40 4.91 -6.11
N CYS A 96 -8.28 4.39 -4.88
CA CYS A 96 -9.08 4.86 -3.75
C CYS A 96 -8.82 6.35 -3.44
N PHE A 97 -7.54 6.74 -3.39
CA PHE A 97 -7.15 8.13 -3.14
C PHE A 97 -7.66 9.07 -4.23
N GLN A 98 -7.53 8.70 -5.51
CA GLN A 98 -8.04 9.48 -6.65
C GLN A 98 -9.57 9.61 -6.65
N ALA A 99 -10.27 8.61 -6.11
CA ALA A 99 -11.72 8.66 -5.92
C ALA A 99 -12.16 9.51 -4.70
N GLY A 100 -11.21 10.14 -4.00
CA GLY A 100 -11.46 11.00 -2.85
C GLY A 100 -11.70 10.24 -1.54
N LEU A 101 -11.30 8.96 -1.46
CA LEU A 101 -11.34 8.21 -0.22
C LEU A 101 -10.14 8.55 0.67
N ILE A 102 -10.35 8.50 1.98
CA ILE A 102 -9.32 8.78 2.98
C ILE A 102 -8.68 7.45 3.41
N LEU A 103 -7.39 7.31 3.12
CA LEU A 103 -6.60 6.15 3.52
C LEU A 103 -5.75 6.49 4.74
N GLY A 104 -5.51 5.51 5.61
CA GLY A 104 -4.60 5.73 6.73
C GLY A 104 -4.24 4.47 7.51
N THR A 105 -3.28 4.60 8.41
CA THR A 105 -2.79 3.48 9.21
C THR A 105 -3.48 3.37 10.55
N VAL A 106 -3.65 2.14 11.03
CA VAL A 106 -4.33 1.81 12.29
C VAL A 106 -3.45 0.95 13.19
N PRO A 107 -3.62 1.03 14.55
CA PRO A 107 -2.78 0.34 15.52
C PRO A 107 -3.23 -1.12 15.74
N ILE A 108 -3.08 -1.95 14.72
CA ILE A 108 -3.31 -3.39 14.83
C ILE A 108 -1.96 -4.09 14.77
N HIS A 109 -1.64 -4.88 15.78
CA HIS A 109 -0.40 -5.65 15.82
C HIS A 109 -0.53 -6.94 14.99
N VAL A 110 0.36 -7.10 14.02
CA VAL A 110 0.52 -8.33 13.23
C VAL A 110 1.98 -8.75 13.17
N ILE A 111 2.21 -10.04 12.98
CA ILE A 111 3.53 -10.59 12.70
C ILE A 111 3.52 -11.06 11.24
N HIS A 112 4.21 -10.34 10.39
CA HIS A 112 4.34 -10.64 8.97
C HIS A 112 5.43 -11.69 8.76
N ASN A 113 5.01 -12.93 8.59
CA ASN A 113 5.91 -14.05 8.30
C ASN A 113 6.13 -14.18 6.79
N SER A 114 6.89 -13.25 6.23
CA SER A 114 7.24 -13.25 4.80
C SER A 114 8.75 -13.19 4.62
N PRO A 115 9.31 -13.89 3.64
CA PRO A 115 10.72 -13.79 3.28
C PRO A 115 11.07 -12.46 2.60
N GLY A 116 10.10 -11.59 2.34
CA GLY A 116 10.25 -10.37 1.54
C GLY A 116 10.35 -10.67 0.04
N LEU A 117 10.60 -9.62 -0.72
CA LEU A 117 10.83 -9.72 -2.16
C LEU A 117 12.21 -10.34 -2.39
N ARG A 118 12.24 -11.54 -2.99
CA ARG A 118 13.50 -12.27 -3.31
C ARG A 118 13.87 -12.18 -4.77
N ASP A 119 12.88 -12.23 -5.66
CA ASP A 119 13.08 -12.32 -7.10
C ASP A 119 12.19 -11.33 -7.86
N PHE A 120 12.78 -10.68 -8.84
CA PHE A 120 12.06 -9.82 -9.79
C PHE A 120 11.56 -10.69 -10.95
N THR A 121 10.47 -11.42 -10.73
CA THR A 121 9.86 -12.28 -11.74
C THR A 121 9.35 -11.49 -12.95
N LYS A 122 8.95 -12.22 -14.02
CA LYS A 122 8.32 -11.56 -15.17
C LYS A 122 7.02 -10.86 -14.75
N GLU A 123 6.19 -11.50 -13.94
CA GLU A 123 4.95 -10.92 -13.41
C GLU A 123 5.22 -9.63 -12.60
N TYR A 124 6.29 -9.61 -11.81
CA TYR A 124 6.71 -8.39 -11.09
C TYR A 124 7.01 -7.26 -12.05
N ARG A 125 7.85 -7.51 -13.07
CA ARG A 125 8.23 -6.47 -14.05
C ARG A 125 7.05 -5.98 -14.87
N ASP A 126 6.19 -6.90 -15.33
CA ASP A 126 4.99 -6.56 -16.10
C ASP A 126 4.02 -5.69 -15.27
N SER A 127 3.83 -6.03 -14.00
CA SER A 127 2.97 -5.25 -13.08
C SER A 127 3.59 -3.90 -12.71
N GLU A 128 4.93 -3.82 -12.54
CA GLU A 128 5.64 -2.55 -12.30
C GLU A 128 5.49 -1.61 -13.49
N GLU A 129 5.68 -2.11 -14.72
CA GLU A 129 5.54 -1.34 -15.95
C GLU A 129 4.09 -0.86 -16.15
N TYR A 130 3.13 -1.76 -15.96
CA TYR A 130 1.72 -1.41 -16.05
C TYR A 130 1.35 -0.30 -15.06
N PHE A 131 1.69 -0.49 -13.78
CA PHE A 131 1.38 0.49 -12.74
C PHE A 131 2.11 1.83 -12.97
N TYR A 132 3.36 1.81 -13.42
CA TYR A 132 4.09 3.01 -13.80
C TYR A 132 3.37 3.81 -14.88
N ASN A 133 2.86 3.15 -15.91
CA ASN A 133 2.12 3.79 -16.98
C ASN A 133 0.79 4.39 -16.50
N GLU A 134 0.08 3.70 -15.60
CA GLU A 134 -1.12 4.23 -14.95
C GLU A 134 -0.80 5.48 -14.11
N LEU A 135 0.25 5.44 -13.29
CA LEU A 135 0.67 6.59 -12.47
C LEU A 135 1.01 7.84 -13.32
N LYS A 136 1.62 7.66 -14.49
CA LYS A 136 1.88 8.77 -15.41
C LYS A 136 0.61 9.42 -15.95
N ARG A 137 -0.48 8.67 -16.07
CA ARG A 137 -1.77 9.23 -16.50
C ARG A 137 -2.32 10.15 -15.43
N TYR A 138 -2.31 9.73 -14.17
CA TYR A 138 -2.75 10.56 -13.03
C TYR A 138 -1.89 11.83 -12.85
N ALA A 139 -0.61 11.78 -13.15
CA ALA A 139 0.28 12.95 -13.03
C ALA A 139 0.08 14.02 -14.13
N ARG A 140 -0.73 13.72 -15.16
CA ARG A 140 -1.03 14.63 -16.27
C ARG A 140 -2.42 15.28 -16.16
N GLU A 141 -3.26 14.80 -15.27
CA GLU A 141 -4.56 15.34 -14.93
C GLU A 141 -4.47 16.32 -13.75
#